data_992f50beb3a977f65d7e5d9b171f0eb3
#
_entry.id   992f50beb3a977f65d7e5d9b171f0eb3
#
_cell.length_a   1.000
_cell.length_b   1.000
_cell.length_c   1.000
_cell.angle_alpha   90.00
_cell.angle_beta   90.00
_cell.angle_gamma   90.00
#
_symmetry.space_group_name_H-M   'P 1'
#
loop_
_entity.id
_entity.type
_entity.pdbx_description
1 polymer ?
#
loop_
_entity_poly.entity_id
_entity_poly.type
_entity_poly.pdbx_seq_one_letter_code
_entity_poly.pdbx_strand_id
1 'polypeptide(L)'
;MTAQTAKPRSEPKRSDALKNIEAILEAATTCLARDPDASINSIAQAAGVGRVTLYGHFESRSALIAQVAARAVQQTDAALAARRAGQRGAL
;
A
#
# COMPACT_ATOMS: atom_id res chain seq x y z
N MET A 1 -30.44 11.51 10.59
CA MET A 1 -29.50 11.60 10.81
C MET A 1 -28.67 10.56 11.14
N THR A 2 -28.81 10.06 11.96
CA THR A 2 -28.00 9.05 12.31
C THR A 2 -27.97 7.92 11.45
N ALA A 3 -28.88 7.81 10.62
CA ALA A 3 -28.92 6.65 9.80
C ALA A 3 -27.67 6.39 9.07
N GLN A 4 -27.08 7.42 8.68
CA GLN A 4 -25.94 7.21 7.92
C GLN A 4 -24.87 6.54 8.67
N THR A 5 -24.87 6.68 9.91
CA THR A 5 -23.82 6.08 10.60
C THR A 5 -23.84 4.61 10.52
N ALA A 6 -24.96 4.07 10.44
CA ALA A 6 -25.00 2.66 10.53
C ALA A 6 -24.54 1.97 9.34
N LYS A 7 -24.89 2.44 8.24
CA LYS A 7 -24.74 1.63 7.17
C LYS A 7 -23.43 1.25 6.74
N PRO A 8 -22.56 2.00 6.71
CA PRO A 8 -21.37 1.62 6.02
C PRO A 8 -20.60 0.52 6.61
N ARG A 9 -20.85 0.20 7.82
CA ARG A 9 -20.04 -0.76 8.39
C ARG A 9 -20.15 -2.08 7.93
N SER A 10 -21.22 -2.47 7.52
CA SER A 10 -21.37 -3.82 7.19
C SER A 10 -20.65 -4.21 5.95
N GLU A 11 -20.34 -3.31 5.08
CA GLU A 11 -19.58 -3.72 3.95
C GLU A 11 -18.41 -2.86 3.73
N PRO A 12 -17.30 -3.43 3.34
CA PRO A 12 -16.09 -2.67 3.08
C PRO A 12 -16.31 -1.83 1.87
N LYS A 13 -16.00 -0.59 1.98
CA LYS A 13 -16.11 0.29 0.88
C LYS A 13 -14.86 0.24 0.08
N ARG A 14 -14.96 0.68 -1.14
CA ARG A 14 -13.82 0.77 -2.00
C ARG A 14 -12.72 1.56 -1.34
N SER A 15 -13.06 2.67 -0.70
CA SER A 15 -12.04 3.49 -0.08
C SER A 15 -11.34 2.77 1.06
N ASP A 16 -12.06 1.92 1.78
CA ASP A 16 -11.45 1.15 2.84
C ASP A 16 -10.50 0.10 2.28
N ALA A 17 -10.88 -0.53 1.18
CA ALA A 17 -10.03 -1.50 0.54
C ALA A 17 -8.77 -0.83 0.02
N LEU A 18 -8.90 0.34 -0.56
CA LEU A 18 -7.74 1.07 -1.05
C LEU A 18 -6.82 1.48 0.08
N LYS A 19 -7.37 1.88 1.20
CA LYS A 19 -6.56 2.23 2.35
C LYS A 19 -5.80 1.03 2.87
N ASN A 20 -6.45 -0.13 2.89
CA ASN A 20 -5.78 -1.33 3.33
C ASN A 20 -4.65 -1.71 2.39
N ILE A 21 -4.89 -1.61 1.09
CA ILE A 21 -3.88 -1.92 0.10
C ILE A 21 -2.68 -0.98 0.26
N GLU A 22 -2.95 0.31 0.43
CA GLU A 22 -1.88 1.27 0.61
C GLU A 22 -1.08 0.99 1.88
N ALA A 23 -1.76 0.68 2.96
CA ALA A 23 -1.11 0.38 4.21
C ALA A 23 -0.20 -0.84 4.08
N ILE A 24 -0.70 -1.86 3.40
CA ILE A 24 0.07 -3.08 3.20
C ILE A 24 1.31 -2.79 2.35
N LEU A 25 1.14 -2.02 1.28
CA LEU A 25 2.26 -1.71 0.40
C LEU A 25 3.31 -0.87 1.11
N GLU A 26 2.88 0.09 1.90
CA GLU A 26 3.82 0.90 2.66
C GLU A 26 4.55 0.07 3.70
N ALA A 27 3.83 -0.77 4.42
CA ALA A 27 4.43 -1.62 5.42
C ALA A 27 5.40 -2.60 4.77
N ALA A 28 5.01 -3.17 3.64
CA ALA A 28 5.88 -4.11 2.94
C ALA A 28 7.15 -3.42 2.47
N THR A 29 7.02 -2.21 1.96
CA THR A 29 8.18 -1.46 1.49
C THR A 29 9.16 -1.25 2.64
N THR A 30 8.66 -0.82 3.78
CA THR A 30 9.50 -0.56 4.94
C THR A 30 10.12 -1.85 5.48
N CYS A 31 9.30 -2.89 5.62
CA CYS A 31 9.79 -4.15 6.16
C CYS A 31 10.83 -4.78 5.27
N LEU A 32 10.59 -4.77 3.97
CA LEU A 32 11.52 -5.40 3.04
C LEU A 32 12.80 -4.60 2.89
N ALA A 33 12.74 -3.31 3.11
CA ALA A 33 13.94 -2.49 3.08
C ALA A 33 14.85 -2.84 4.25
N ARG A 34 14.27 -3.20 5.39
CA ARG A 34 15.05 -3.59 6.53
C ARG A 34 15.48 -5.04 6.47
N ASP A 35 14.63 -5.87 5.96
CA ASP A 35 14.85 -7.30 5.94
C ASP A 35 14.23 -7.88 4.69
N PRO A 36 15.01 -8.20 3.68
CA PRO A 36 14.47 -8.76 2.44
C PRO A 36 13.70 -10.06 2.65
N ASP A 37 13.95 -10.72 3.79
CA ASP A 37 13.24 -11.96 4.09
C ASP A 37 12.05 -11.74 5.02
N ALA A 38 11.62 -10.51 5.18
CA ALA A 38 10.49 -10.23 6.08
C ALA A 38 9.30 -11.13 5.74
N SER A 39 8.66 -11.63 6.79
CA SER A 39 7.55 -12.55 6.60
C SER A 39 6.25 -11.81 6.35
N ILE A 40 5.30 -12.53 5.78
CA ILE A 40 3.97 -11.98 5.59
C ILE A 40 3.37 -11.57 6.93
N ASN A 41 3.61 -12.35 7.99
CA ASN A 41 3.12 -11.98 9.30
C ASN A 41 3.67 -10.63 9.75
N SER A 42 4.96 -10.42 9.56
CA SER A 42 5.58 -9.16 9.95
C SER A 42 4.99 -8.00 9.17
N ILE A 43 4.79 -8.21 7.89
CA ILE A 43 4.22 -7.17 7.03
C ILE A 43 2.80 -6.86 7.45
N ALA A 44 2.00 -7.89 7.71
CA ALA A 44 0.61 -7.70 8.11
C ALA A 44 0.55 -6.94 9.44
N GLN A 45 1.41 -7.30 10.38
CA GLN A 45 1.45 -6.61 11.65
C GLN A 45 1.83 -5.14 11.49
N ALA A 46 2.82 -4.88 10.68
CA ALA A 46 3.25 -3.51 10.44
C ALA A 46 2.16 -2.70 9.74
N ALA A 47 1.38 -3.35 8.89
CA ALA A 47 0.29 -2.68 8.21
C ALA A 47 -0.95 -2.51 9.08
N GLY A 48 -1.00 -3.23 10.19
CA GLY A 48 -2.17 -3.17 11.05
C GLY A 48 -3.34 -3.97 10.53
N VAL A 49 -3.08 -5.01 9.73
CA VAL A 49 -4.15 -5.86 9.20
C VAL A 49 -3.87 -7.31 9.53
N GLY A 50 -4.88 -8.14 9.43
CA GLY A 50 -4.70 -9.57 9.65
C GLY A 50 -4.15 -10.24 8.40
N ARG A 51 -3.59 -11.44 8.58
CA ARG A 51 -3.09 -12.20 7.45
C ARG A 51 -4.17 -12.48 6.43
N VAL A 52 -5.37 -12.78 6.91
CA VAL A 52 -6.47 -13.07 6.01
C VAL A 52 -6.78 -11.87 5.13
N THR A 53 -6.78 -10.69 5.74
CA THR A 53 -7.02 -9.46 4.99
C THR A 53 -5.93 -9.24 3.96
N LEU A 54 -4.68 -9.47 4.37
CA LEU A 54 -3.56 -9.28 3.45
C LEU A 54 -3.68 -10.23 2.26
N TYR A 55 -3.95 -11.51 2.53
CA TYR A 55 -4.08 -12.48 1.45
C TYR A 55 -5.34 -12.26 0.62
N GLY A 56 -6.30 -11.53 1.14
CA GLY A 56 -7.45 -11.14 0.36
C GLY A 56 -7.10 -10.15 -0.74
N HIS A 57 -6.03 -9.41 -0.56
CA HIS A 57 -5.60 -8.44 -1.55
C HIS A 57 -4.42 -8.92 -2.38
N PHE A 58 -3.57 -9.75 -1.82
CA PHE A 58 -2.37 -10.24 -2.53
C PHE A 58 -2.30 -11.75 -2.40
N GLU A 59 -2.32 -12.44 -3.51
CA GLU A 59 -2.39 -13.89 -3.51
C GLU A 59 -1.22 -14.58 -2.83
N SER A 60 -0.07 -14.00 -2.89
CA SER A 60 1.13 -14.63 -2.35
C SER A 60 2.15 -13.57 -2.00
N ARG A 61 3.19 -14.00 -1.33
CA ARG A 61 4.29 -13.11 -1.00
C ARG A 61 4.93 -12.56 -2.28
N SER A 62 5.05 -13.42 -3.28
CA SER A 62 5.61 -12.99 -4.56
C SER A 62 4.77 -11.91 -5.22
N ALA A 63 3.45 -12.07 -5.16
CA ALA A 63 2.55 -11.08 -5.73
C ALA A 63 2.69 -9.75 -4.99
N LEU A 64 2.82 -9.81 -3.68
CA LEU A 64 2.99 -8.60 -2.89
C LEU A 64 4.31 -7.91 -3.25
N ILE A 65 5.37 -8.66 -3.34
CA ILE A 65 6.67 -8.10 -3.67
C ILE A 65 6.65 -7.47 -5.06
N ALA A 66 5.98 -8.11 -6.00
CA ALA A 66 5.86 -7.56 -7.34
C ALA A 66 5.15 -6.20 -7.32
N GLN A 67 4.11 -6.08 -6.48
CA GLN A 67 3.40 -4.82 -6.36
C GLN A 67 4.26 -3.76 -5.69
N VAL A 68 5.04 -4.14 -4.70
CA VAL A 68 5.93 -3.22 -4.03
C VAL A 68 6.95 -2.68 -5.03
N ALA A 69 7.49 -3.56 -5.86
CA ALA A 69 8.46 -3.15 -6.86
C ALA A 69 7.83 -2.21 -7.89
N ALA A 70 6.64 -2.53 -8.33
CA ALA A 70 5.95 -1.69 -9.31
C ALA A 70 5.66 -0.32 -8.73
N ARG A 71 5.26 -0.28 -7.46
CA ARG A 71 4.98 0.97 -6.80
C ARG A 71 6.23 1.82 -6.66
N ALA A 72 7.34 1.19 -6.33
CA ALA A 72 8.60 1.91 -6.19
C ALA A 72 9.02 2.54 -7.51
N VAL A 73 8.85 1.82 -8.60
CA VAL A 73 9.18 2.38 -9.91
C VAL A 73 8.28 3.56 -10.24
N GLN A 74 7.00 3.43 -9.96
CA GLN A 74 6.08 4.51 -10.23
C GLN A 74 6.40 5.74 -9.41
N GLN A 75 6.75 5.56 -8.16
CA GLN A 75 7.08 6.68 -7.30
C GLN A 75 8.35 7.37 -7.77
N THR A 76 9.30 6.60 -8.24
CA THR A 76 10.53 7.17 -8.76
C THR A 76 10.25 7.98 -10.01
N ASP A 77 9.44 7.46 -10.89
CA ASP A 77 9.08 8.19 -12.10
C ASP A 77 8.37 9.49 -11.77
N ALA A 78 7.47 9.44 -10.82
CA ALA A 78 6.74 10.64 -10.43
C ALA A 78 7.69 11.68 -9.83
N ALA A 79 8.64 11.22 -9.04
CA ALA A 79 9.60 12.14 -8.43
C ALA A 79 10.48 12.78 -9.49
N LEU A 80 10.90 12.01 -10.48
CA LEU A 80 11.70 12.55 -11.55
C LEU A 80 10.93 13.54 -12.38
N ALA A 81 9.69 13.22 -12.67
CA ALA A 81 8.84 14.12 -13.43
C ALA A 81 8.64 15.44 -12.69
N ALA A 82 8.40 15.35 -11.39
CA ALA A 82 8.22 16.54 -10.59
C ALA A 82 9.48 17.37 -10.57
N ARG A 83 10.62 16.73 -10.51
CA ARG A 83 11.86 17.44 -10.51
C ARG A 83 12.12 18.16 -11.81
N ARG A 84 11.83 17.50 -12.91
CA ARG A 84 11.98 18.11 -14.20
C ARG A 84 11.11 19.32 -14.33
N ALA A 85 9.88 19.21 -13.90
CA ALA A 85 8.95 20.31 -13.96
C ALA A 85 9.45 21.47 -13.13
N GLY A 86 9.99 21.17 -11.97
CA GLY A 86 10.53 22.21 -11.12
C GLY A 86 11.73 22.90 -11.74
N GLN A 87 12.59 22.13 -12.35
CA GLN A 87 13.75 22.70 -12.98
C GLN A 87 13.35 23.57 -14.14
N ARG A 88 12.40 23.11 -14.89
CA ARG A 88 11.94 23.88 -15.99
C ARG A 88 11.37 25.19 -15.54
N GLY A 89 10.62 25.16 -14.47
CA GLY A 89 10.04 26.37 -13.92
C GLY A 89 11.09 27.32 -13.41
N ALA A 90 12.22 26.82 -13.03
CA ALA A 90 13.27 27.66 -12.50
C ALA A 90 13.96 28.45 -13.58
N LEU A 91 13.87 27.99 -14.77
CA LEU A 91 14.48 28.70 -15.85
C LEU A 91 13.61 29.84 -16.29
#